data_b32ca5508813b228f62029b19df3f39d
#
_entry.id   b32ca5508813b228f62029b19df3f39d
#
_cell.length_a   1.000
_cell.length_b   1.000
_cell.length_c   1.000
_cell.angle_alpha   90.00
_cell.angle_beta   90.00
_cell.angle_gamma   90.00
#
_symmetry.space_group_name_H-M   'P 1'
#
loop_
_entity.id
_entity.type
_entity.pdbx_description
1 polymer ?
#
loop_
_entity_poly.entity_id
_entity_poly.type
_entity_poly.pdbx_seq_one_letter_code
_entity_poly.pdbx_strand_id
1 'polypeptide(L)'
;MRKLDLNAVYISERVQETLRPIRASALTAVVAPMGYGKTTAINWFLNQRRQTENAVILRVNIYSDNRSIFWKSVQNAFGAAGLTALAGCEYPEDASSAAQLMDDLCTVLAGNTPCYLFLDDFHLLKDENTAKFLCGLANRLPENVHLIVASRNNFLPKEEILRLGHRLHRIGKEQLRLNHTE
;
A
#
# COMPACT_ATOMS: atom_id res chain seq x y z
N MET A 1 9.09 -26.26 26.18
CA MET A 1 8.16 -25.17 26.55
C MET A 1 8.30 -24.05 25.56
N ARG A 2 7.36 -23.87 24.64
CA ARG A 2 7.36 -22.71 23.74
C ARG A 2 7.11 -21.46 24.59
N LYS A 3 8.04 -20.52 24.60
CA LYS A 3 7.81 -19.19 25.16
C LYS A 3 6.62 -18.61 24.41
N LEU A 4 5.53 -18.35 25.10
CA LEU A 4 4.44 -17.55 24.58
C LEU A 4 5.04 -16.19 24.20
N ASP A 5 5.05 -15.91 22.93
CA ASP A 5 5.46 -14.60 22.44
C ASP A 5 4.33 -13.61 22.78
N LEU A 6 4.50 -12.91 23.90
CA LEU A 6 3.53 -11.93 24.40
C LEU A 6 3.33 -10.74 23.43
N ASN A 7 4.17 -10.64 22.41
CA ASN A 7 4.07 -9.62 21.36
C ASN A 7 3.39 -10.14 20.09
N ALA A 8 2.93 -11.40 20.06
CA ALA A 8 2.23 -11.93 18.90
C ALA A 8 0.85 -11.26 18.79
N VAL A 9 0.65 -10.49 17.73
CA VAL A 9 -0.64 -9.87 17.43
C VAL A 9 -1.57 -10.94 16.86
N TYR A 10 -2.72 -11.11 17.51
CA TYR A 10 -3.76 -11.99 17.02
C TYR A 10 -4.62 -11.27 15.97
N ILE A 11 -4.71 -11.88 14.80
CA ILE A 11 -5.62 -11.43 13.72
C ILE A 11 -6.66 -12.53 13.50
N SER A 12 -7.93 -12.18 13.65
CA SER A 12 -9.02 -13.15 13.48
C SER A 12 -9.05 -13.72 12.07
N GLU A 13 -9.58 -14.95 11.93
CA GLU A 13 -9.71 -15.59 10.62
C GLU A 13 -10.53 -14.75 9.64
N ARG A 14 -11.56 -14.09 10.12
CA ARG A 14 -12.39 -13.19 9.31
C ARG A 14 -11.58 -12.04 8.72
N VAL A 15 -10.72 -11.42 9.52
CA VAL A 15 -9.82 -10.35 9.04
C VAL A 15 -8.75 -10.92 8.10
N GLN A 16 -8.21 -12.10 8.39
CA GLN A 16 -7.26 -12.77 7.49
C GLN A 16 -7.87 -13.03 6.11
N GLU A 17 -9.13 -13.49 6.05
CA GLU A 17 -9.85 -13.68 4.79
C GLU A 17 -10.07 -12.34 4.04
N THR A 18 -10.34 -11.26 4.77
CA THR A 18 -10.48 -9.91 4.22
C THR A 18 -9.17 -9.43 3.57
N LEU A 19 -8.03 -9.77 4.13
CA LEU A 19 -6.70 -9.37 3.63
C LEU A 19 -6.22 -10.23 2.45
N ARG A 20 -6.73 -11.43 2.29
CA ARG A 20 -6.26 -12.39 1.27
C ARG A 20 -6.29 -11.82 -0.16
N PRO A 21 -7.34 -11.10 -0.62
CA PRO A 21 -7.37 -10.55 -1.98
C PRO A 21 -6.27 -9.51 -2.29
N ILE A 22 -5.56 -9.01 -1.29
CA ILE A 22 -4.43 -8.08 -1.52
C ILE A 22 -3.40 -8.72 -2.46
N ARG A 23 -3.20 -10.01 -2.38
CA ARG A 23 -2.24 -10.76 -3.20
C ARG A 23 -2.58 -10.76 -4.70
N ALA A 24 -3.82 -10.51 -5.05
CA ALA A 24 -4.30 -10.52 -6.43
C ALA A 24 -4.73 -9.13 -6.91
N SER A 25 -4.58 -8.09 -6.10
CA SER A 25 -5.04 -6.74 -6.39
C SER A 25 -3.87 -5.83 -6.75
N ALA A 26 -4.08 -4.93 -7.70
CA ALA A 26 -3.12 -3.88 -8.02
C ALA A 26 -3.10 -2.79 -6.95
N LEU A 27 -4.27 -2.42 -6.45
CA LEU A 27 -4.45 -1.43 -5.38
C LEU A 27 -5.41 -1.99 -4.33
N THR A 28 -5.01 -1.93 -3.08
CA THR A 28 -5.89 -2.15 -1.93
C THR A 28 -6.05 -0.86 -1.16
N ALA A 29 -7.28 -0.37 -1.06
CA ALA A 29 -7.62 0.81 -0.28
C ALA A 29 -8.22 0.38 1.06
N VAL A 30 -7.54 0.72 2.16
CA VAL A 30 -7.97 0.40 3.53
C VAL A 30 -8.45 1.70 4.15
N VAL A 31 -9.77 1.88 4.24
CA VAL A 31 -10.39 3.13 4.70
C VAL A 31 -11.22 2.85 5.95
N ALA A 32 -10.74 3.34 7.07
CA ALA A 32 -11.43 3.22 8.36
C ALA A 32 -10.94 4.30 9.32
N PRO A 33 -11.78 4.69 10.31
CA PRO A 33 -11.37 5.64 11.35
C PRO A 33 -10.17 5.15 12.15
N MET A 34 -9.56 6.05 12.91
CA MET A 34 -8.50 5.70 13.87
C MET A 34 -9.02 4.67 14.89
N GLY A 35 -8.15 3.72 15.28
CA GLY A 35 -8.48 2.71 16.28
C GLY A 35 -9.09 1.42 15.72
N TYR A 36 -9.28 1.32 14.40
CA TYR A 36 -9.80 0.09 13.77
C TYR A 36 -8.71 -0.93 13.41
N GLY A 37 -7.45 -0.64 13.73
CA GLY A 37 -6.36 -1.59 13.54
C GLY A 37 -5.87 -1.74 12.09
N LYS A 38 -6.03 -0.73 11.26
CA LYS A 38 -5.56 -0.74 9.85
C LYS A 38 -4.09 -1.13 9.74
N THR A 39 -3.24 -0.38 10.41
CA THR A 39 -1.78 -0.58 10.38
C THR A 39 -1.40 -1.95 10.91
N THR A 40 -2.01 -2.38 12.01
CA THR A 40 -1.76 -3.69 12.63
C THR A 40 -2.12 -4.83 11.70
N ALA A 41 -3.30 -4.77 11.07
CA ALA A 41 -3.75 -5.80 10.14
C ALA A 41 -2.85 -5.89 8.91
N ILE A 42 -2.51 -4.77 8.32
CA ILE A 42 -1.63 -4.73 7.13
C ILE A 42 -0.23 -5.20 7.47
N ASN A 43 0.34 -4.78 8.59
CA ASN A 43 1.67 -5.24 9.01
C ASN A 43 1.71 -6.75 9.27
N TRP A 44 0.65 -7.31 9.86
CA TRP A 44 0.52 -8.76 9.99
C TRP A 44 0.57 -9.44 8.62
N PHE A 45 -0.24 -8.97 7.68
CA PHE A 45 -0.28 -9.49 6.31
C PHE A 45 1.10 -9.42 5.64
N LEU A 46 1.77 -8.28 5.71
CA LEU A 46 3.08 -8.08 5.09
C LEU A 46 4.15 -8.98 5.70
N ASN A 47 4.13 -9.18 7.02
CA ASN A 47 5.06 -10.09 7.68
C ASN A 47 4.83 -11.54 7.24
N GLN A 48 3.59 -11.98 7.06
CA GLN A 48 3.27 -13.29 6.50
C GLN A 48 3.81 -13.44 5.07
N ARG A 49 3.67 -12.41 4.23
CA ARG A 49 4.18 -12.44 2.85
C ARG A 49 5.70 -12.50 2.79
N ARG A 50 6.36 -11.78 3.68
CA ARG A 50 7.83 -11.85 3.79
C ARG A 50 8.30 -13.25 4.17
N GLN A 51 7.66 -13.88 5.14
CA GLN A 51 8.05 -15.20 5.64
C GLN A 51 7.74 -16.32 4.64
N THR A 52 6.61 -16.28 3.98
CA THR A 52 6.13 -17.37 3.11
C THR A 52 6.54 -17.22 1.64
N GLU A 53 6.71 -15.99 1.16
CA GLU A 53 6.97 -15.71 -0.25
C GLU A 53 8.29 -14.98 -0.49
N ASN A 54 9.01 -14.64 0.57
CA ASN A 54 10.21 -13.81 0.49
C ASN A 54 9.94 -12.47 -0.23
N ALA A 55 8.76 -11.89 0.00
CA ALA A 55 8.31 -10.68 -0.66
C ALA A 55 9.16 -9.47 -0.29
N VAL A 56 9.33 -8.55 -1.23
CA VAL A 56 9.90 -7.22 -0.99
C VAL A 56 8.83 -6.33 -0.40
N ILE A 57 9.11 -5.75 0.76
CA ILE A 57 8.17 -4.88 1.47
C ILE A 57 8.74 -3.46 1.52
N LEU A 58 7.97 -2.52 0.96
CA LEU A 58 8.27 -1.10 0.96
C LEU A 58 7.22 -0.38 1.82
N ARG A 59 7.64 0.15 2.99
CA ARG A 59 6.74 0.87 3.90
C ARG A 59 7.03 2.36 3.88
N VAL A 60 5.99 3.15 3.68
CA VAL A 60 6.04 4.61 3.72
C VAL A 60 5.01 5.12 4.72
N ASN A 61 5.47 5.76 5.79
CA ASN A 61 4.60 6.45 6.74
C ASN A 61 4.49 7.92 6.33
N ILE A 62 3.26 8.37 6.09
CA ILE A 62 2.99 9.77 5.78
C ILE A 62 2.72 10.49 7.10
N TYR A 63 3.44 11.58 7.37
CA TYR A 63 3.34 12.31 8.64
C TYR A 63 3.18 13.82 8.47
N SER A 64 3.05 14.28 7.23
CA SER A 64 2.78 15.69 6.95
C SER A 64 2.03 15.86 5.62
N ASP A 65 1.48 17.06 5.40
CA ASP A 65 0.83 17.43 4.14
C ASP A 65 1.84 17.94 3.08
N ASN A 66 3.11 17.80 3.32
CA ASN A 66 4.15 18.26 2.41
C ASN A 66 4.52 17.19 1.40
N ARG A 67 4.24 17.45 0.12
CA ARG A 67 4.52 16.50 -0.98
C ARG A 67 6.01 16.19 -1.11
N SER A 68 6.88 17.14 -0.88
CA SER A 68 8.33 16.93 -0.95
C SER A 68 8.82 15.98 0.14
N ILE A 69 8.28 16.09 1.35
CA ILE A 69 8.56 15.19 2.46
C ILE A 69 8.04 13.80 2.15
N PHE A 70 6.83 13.69 1.61
CA PHE A 70 6.25 12.42 1.15
C PHE A 70 7.16 11.75 0.11
N TRP A 71 7.56 12.49 -0.90
CA TRP A 71 8.40 11.96 -1.98
C TRP A 71 9.75 11.47 -1.45
N LYS A 72 10.35 12.24 -0.54
CA LYS A 72 11.59 11.83 0.12
C LYS A 72 11.42 10.53 0.91
N SER A 73 10.29 10.35 1.59
CA SER A 73 9.99 9.12 2.33
C SER A 73 9.84 7.93 1.38
N VAL A 74 9.23 8.11 0.21
CA VAL A 74 9.14 7.09 -0.84
C VAL A 74 10.53 6.70 -1.33
N GLN A 75 11.36 7.70 -1.67
CA GLN A 75 12.74 7.46 -2.12
C GLN A 75 13.56 6.69 -1.07
N ASN A 76 13.42 7.05 0.20
CA ASN A 76 14.12 6.39 1.30
C ASN A 76 13.68 4.93 1.45
N ALA A 77 12.38 4.64 1.31
CA ALA A 77 11.85 3.28 1.38
C ALA A 77 12.42 2.40 0.25
N PHE A 78 12.47 2.92 -0.96
CA PHE A 78 13.08 2.21 -2.10
C PHE A 78 14.58 2.00 -1.87
N GLY A 79 15.31 3.03 -1.44
CA GLY A 79 16.74 2.92 -1.14
C GLY A 79 17.06 1.90 -0.05
N ALA A 80 16.27 1.84 1.01
CA ALA A 80 16.42 0.87 2.09
C ALA A 80 16.21 -0.58 1.62
N ALA A 81 15.42 -0.78 0.57
CA ALA A 81 15.22 -2.08 -0.06
C ALA A 81 16.27 -2.40 -1.14
N GLY A 82 17.26 -1.54 -1.33
CA GLY A 82 18.30 -1.71 -2.35
C GLY A 82 17.86 -1.33 -3.77
N LEU A 83 16.72 -0.64 -3.90
CA LEU A 83 16.18 -0.22 -5.20
C LEU A 83 16.60 1.23 -5.50
N THR A 84 17.38 1.43 -6.54
CA THR A 84 17.96 2.73 -6.89
C THR A 84 17.16 3.52 -7.92
N ALA A 85 16.05 2.97 -8.40
CA ALA A 85 15.25 3.55 -9.48
C ALA A 85 14.76 4.99 -9.21
N LEU A 86 14.52 5.32 -7.94
CA LEU A 86 14.04 6.65 -7.55
C LEU A 86 15.15 7.56 -7.03
N ALA A 87 16.40 7.10 -6.97
CA ALA A 87 17.50 7.91 -6.49
C ALA A 87 17.70 9.13 -7.41
N GLY A 88 17.60 10.33 -6.82
CA GLY A 88 17.74 11.58 -7.57
C GLY A 88 16.55 11.98 -8.45
N CYS A 89 15.47 11.18 -8.47
CA CYS A 89 14.26 11.54 -9.21
C CYS A 89 13.41 12.55 -8.43
N GLU A 90 12.97 13.60 -9.11
CA GLU A 90 12.01 14.54 -8.54
C GLU A 90 10.58 14.02 -8.69
N TYR A 91 9.68 14.51 -7.83
CA TYR A 91 8.26 14.21 -7.99
C TYR A 91 7.76 14.77 -9.33
N PRO A 92 7.00 13.99 -10.12
CA PRO A 92 6.59 14.42 -11.45
C PRO A 92 5.65 15.64 -11.40
N GLU A 93 5.93 16.66 -12.19
CA GLU A 93 5.17 17.90 -12.23
C GLU A 93 4.05 17.90 -13.27
N ASP A 94 4.15 17.04 -14.29
CA ASP A 94 3.17 16.96 -15.38
C ASP A 94 2.81 15.51 -15.70
N ALA A 95 1.81 15.35 -16.57
CA ALA A 95 1.32 14.02 -16.96
C ALA A 95 2.38 13.20 -17.73
N SER A 96 3.22 13.84 -18.51
CA SER A 96 4.25 13.16 -19.29
C SER A 96 5.37 12.60 -18.41
N SER A 97 5.88 13.40 -17.47
CA SER A 97 6.90 12.95 -16.51
C SER A 97 6.34 11.91 -15.54
N ALA A 98 5.08 12.04 -15.15
CA ALA A 98 4.39 11.03 -14.34
C ALA A 98 4.29 9.69 -15.06
N ALA A 99 3.87 9.70 -16.33
CA ALA A 99 3.76 8.49 -17.14
C ALA A 99 5.12 7.80 -17.31
N GLN A 100 6.17 8.57 -17.56
CA GLN A 100 7.53 8.03 -17.70
C GLN A 100 8.01 7.39 -16.41
N LEU A 101 7.79 8.05 -15.26
CA LEU A 101 8.16 7.53 -13.96
C LEU A 101 7.40 6.23 -13.63
N MET A 102 6.10 6.17 -13.93
CA MET A 102 5.28 4.96 -13.75
C MET A 102 5.83 3.80 -14.57
N ASP A 103 6.16 4.04 -15.83
CA ASP A 103 6.71 3.01 -16.73
C ASP A 103 8.07 2.51 -16.23
N ASP A 104 8.93 3.41 -15.79
CA ASP A 104 10.24 3.07 -15.24
C ASP A 104 10.13 2.23 -13.97
N LEU A 105 9.23 2.60 -13.06
CA LEU A 105 8.96 1.84 -11.85
C LEU A 105 8.42 0.45 -12.15
N CYS A 106 7.47 0.34 -13.06
CA CYS A 106 6.90 -0.95 -13.46
C CYS A 106 7.96 -1.86 -14.08
N THR A 107 8.85 -1.31 -14.89
CA THR A 107 9.96 -2.08 -15.49
C THR A 107 10.92 -2.59 -14.42
N VAL A 108 11.30 -1.77 -13.46
CA VAL A 108 12.24 -2.14 -12.38
C VAL A 108 11.63 -3.18 -11.43
N LEU A 109 10.34 -3.04 -11.12
CA LEU A 109 9.67 -3.90 -10.14
C LEU A 109 9.11 -5.19 -10.75
N ALA A 110 9.00 -5.27 -12.09
CA ALA A 110 8.50 -6.47 -12.76
C ALA A 110 9.40 -7.68 -12.49
N GLY A 111 8.79 -8.83 -12.32
CA GLY A 111 9.51 -10.08 -12.08
C GLY A 111 8.64 -11.13 -11.39
N ASN A 112 9.28 -12.13 -10.82
CA ASN A 112 8.61 -13.22 -10.12
C ASN A 112 8.54 -13.01 -8.59
N THR A 113 9.31 -12.06 -8.06
CA THR A 113 9.30 -11.76 -6.63
C THR A 113 8.14 -10.84 -6.28
N PRO A 114 7.23 -11.25 -5.37
CA PRO A 114 6.16 -10.37 -4.93
C PRO A 114 6.71 -9.10 -4.27
N CYS A 115 6.12 -7.96 -4.59
CA CYS A 115 6.49 -6.67 -4.03
C CYS A 115 5.24 -5.96 -3.53
N TYR A 116 5.27 -5.52 -2.27
CA TYR A 116 4.18 -4.78 -1.65
C TYR A 116 4.66 -3.40 -1.25
N LEU A 117 4.00 -2.37 -1.75
CA LEU A 117 4.23 -0.98 -1.36
C LEU A 117 3.08 -0.52 -0.46
N PHE A 118 3.38 -0.24 0.80
CA PHE A 118 2.39 0.18 1.80
C PHE A 118 2.57 1.65 2.16
N LEU A 119 1.55 2.45 1.87
CA LEU A 119 1.45 3.85 2.26
C LEU A 119 0.47 3.97 3.43
N ASP A 120 0.98 4.33 4.61
CA ASP A 120 0.17 4.49 5.81
C ASP A 120 -0.13 5.96 6.11
N ASP A 121 -1.29 6.22 6.72
CA ASP A 121 -1.76 7.57 7.06
C ASP A 121 -1.89 8.51 5.84
N PHE A 122 -2.36 7.99 4.72
CA PHE A 122 -2.47 8.73 3.47
C PHE A 122 -3.40 9.96 3.59
N HIS A 123 -4.35 9.95 4.52
CA HIS A 123 -5.25 11.10 4.77
C HIS A 123 -4.51 12.38 5.18
N LEU A 124 -3.27 12.27 5.67
CA LEU A 124 -2.45 13.44 6.02
C LEU A 124 -1.97 14.20 4.79
N LEU A 125 -1.88 13.54 3.65
CA LEU A 125 -1.49 14.14 2.37
C LEU A 125 -2.75 14.54 1.61
N LYS A 126 -3.07 15.84 1.59
CA LYS A 126 -4.33 16.38 1.06
C LYS A 126 -4.28 16.72 -0.44
N ASP A 127 -3.29 16.25 -1.15
CA ASP A 127 -3.10 16.50 -2.57
C ASP A 127 -3.88 15.48 -3.41
N GLU A 128 -4.95 15.92 -4.06
CA GLU A 128 -5.75 15.07 -4.95
C GLU A 128 -4.96 14.52 -6.15
N ASN A 129 -3.97 15.25 -6.62
CA ASN A 129 -3.12 14.80 -7.72
C ASN A 129 -2.27 13.59 -7.33
N THR A 130 -1.88 13.48 -6.07
CA THR A 130 -1.15 12.30 -5.58
C THR A 130 -2.06 11.07 -5.59
N ALA A 131 -3.33 11.18 -5.20
CA ALA A 131 -4.27 10.08 -5.30
C ALA A 131 -4.45 9.61 -6.76
N LYS A 132 -4.58 10.53 -7.69
CA LYS A 132 -4.65 10.22 -9.13
C LYS A 132 -3.36 9.56 -9.64
N PHE A 133 -2.22 10.05 -9.20
CA PHE A 133 -0.92 9.45 -9.53
C PHE A 133 -0.84 7.99 -9.07
N LEU A 134 -1.23 7.71 -7.83
CA LEU A 134 -1.22 6.36 -7.28
C LEU A 134 -2.17 5.42 -8.04
N CYS A 135 -3.34 5.91 -8.39
CA CYS A 135 -4.29 5.12 -9.19
C CYS A 135 -3.76 4.86 -10.60
N GLY A 136 -3.15 5.85 -11.23
CA GLY A 136 -2.49 5.69 -12.53
C GLY A 136 -1.35 4.68 -12.49
N LEU A 137 -0.54 4.72 -11.44
CA LEU A 137 0.51 3.74 -11.19
C LEU A 137 -0.09 2.34 -11.03
N ALA A 138 -1.13 2.19 -10.20
CA ALA A 138 -1.79 0.91 -9.97
C ALA A 138 -2.32 0.28 -11.25
N ASN A 139 -2.84 1.08 -12.17
CA ASN A 139 -3.30 0.60 -13.47
C ASN A 139 -2.19 0.02 -14.36
N ARG A 140 -0.95 0.36 -14.08
CA ARG A 140 0.23 -0.06 -14.87
C ARG A 140 1.07 -1.12 -14.18
N LEU A 141 0.80 -1.42 -12.90
CA LEU A 141 1.63 -2.34 -12.12
C LEU A 141 1.65 -3.74 -12.73
N PRO A 142 2.81 -4.39 -12.78
CA PRO A 142 2.90 -5.82 -13.12
C PRO A 142 2.22 -6.67 -12.04
N GLU A 143 1.89 -7.91 -12.37
CA GLU A 143 1.13 -8.81 -11.50
C GLU A 143 1.79 -9.10 -10.15
N ASN A 144 3.11 -9.01 -10.08
CA ASN A 144 3.86 -9.26 -8.84
C ASN A 144 3.92 -8.06 -7.89
N VAL A 145 3.41 -6.88 -8.29
CA VAL A 145 3.49 -5.66 -7.49
C VAL A 145 2.11 -5.23 -7.01
N HIS A 146 2.01 -4.95 -5.71
CA HIS A 146 0.75 -4.63 -5.04
C HIS A 146 0.90 -3.36 -4.21
N LEU A 147 0.05 -2.37 -4.47
CA LEU A 147 -0.01 -1.12 -3.74
C LEU A 147 -1.09 -1.21 -2.66
N ILE A 148 -0.76 -0.86 -1.43
CA ILE A 148 -1.68 -0.83 -0.29
C ILE A 148 -1.67 0.58 0.28
N VAL A 149 -2.84 1.21 0.39
CA VAL A 149 -2.97 2.57 0.91
C VAL A 149 -3.98 2.57 2.06
N ALA A 150 -3.52 2.96 3.23
CA ALA A 150 -4.37 3.11 4.42
C ALA A 150 -4.68 4.59 4.67
N SER A 151 -5.95 4.89 4.90
CA SER A 151 -6.45 6.24 5.11
C SER A 151 -7.64 6.24 6.07
N ARG A 152 -7.87 7.38 6.74
CA ARG A 152 -9.10 7.59 7.53
C ARG A 152 -10.28 7.93 6.63
N ASN A 153 -10.03 8.56 5.49
CA ASN A 153 -11.04 9.07 4.58
C ASN A 153 -10.93 8.39 3.22
N ASN A 154 -12.04 8.31 2.51
CA ASN A 154 -12.03 7.87 1.13
C ASN A 154 -11.22 8.89 0.29
N PHE A 155 -10.22 8.38 -0.41
CA PHE A 155 -9.32 9.18 -1.25
C PHE A 155 -9.44 8.84 -2.73
N LEU A 156 -10.26 7.85 -3.08
CA LEU A 156 -10.35 7.35 -4.46
C LEU A 156 -11.32 8.19 -5.30
N PRO A 157 -10.85 8.80 -6.40
CA PRO A 157 -11.76 9.40 -7.38
C PRO A 157 -12.66 8.35 -8.03
N LYS A 158 -13.92 8.72 -8.31
CA LYS A 158 -14.91 7.80 -8.89
C LYS A 158 -14.45 7.22 -10.24
N GLU A 159 -13.84 8.06 -11.07
CA GLU A 159 -13.32 7.63 -12.37
C GLU A 159 -12.25 6.55 -12.22
N GLU A 160 -11.41 6.67 -11.22
CA GLU A 160 -10.33 5.71 -10.97
C GLU A 160 -10.85 4.39 -10.42
N ILE A 161 -11.90 4.42 -9.60
CA ILE A 161 -12.57 3.20 -9.12
C ILE A 161 -13.08 2.39 -10.32
N LEU A 162 -13.75 3.06 -11.27
CA LEU A 162 -14.25 2.42 -12.48
C LEU A 162 -13.11 1.87 -13.36
N ARG A 163 -12.04 2.64 -13.51
CA ARG A 163 -10.89 2.28 -14.34
C ARG A 163 -10.13 1.08 -13.78
N LEU A 164 -9.95 1.00 -12.47
CA LEU A 164 -9.28 -0.11 -11.80
C LEU A 164 -10.14 -1.39 -11.83
N GLY A 165 -11.46 -1.25 -11.66
CA GLY A 165 -12.38 -2.38 -11.71
C GLY A 165 -12.02 -3.48 -10.70
N HIS A 166 -11.88 -4.72 -11.17
CA HIS A 166 -11.56 -5.88 -10.33
C HIS A 166 -10.14 -5.90 -9.76
N ARG A 167 -9.26 -5.03 -10.24
CA ARG A 167 -7.90 -4.89 -9.70
C ARG A 167 -7.85 -4.04 -8.43
N LEU A 168 -8.97 -3.43 -8.05
CA LEU A 168 -9.12 -2.68 -6.81
C LEU A 168 -9.77 -3.55 -5.75
N HIS A 169 -9.12 -3.68 -4.60
CA HIS A 169 -9.68 -4.28 -3.40
C HIS A 169 -9.94 -3.18 -2.37
N ARG A 170 -11.13 -3.16 -1.79
CA ARG A 170 -11.52 -2.14 -0.81
C ARG A 170 -11.82 -2.80 0.52
N ILE A 171 -11.15 -2.33 1.57
CA ILE A 171 -11.37 -2.77 2.94
C ILE A 171 -11.89 -1.57 3.74
N GLY A 172 -13.07 -1.70 4.31
CA GLY A 172 -13.69 -0.68 5.13
C GLY A 172 -13.71 -1.05 6.60
N LYS A 173 -14.27 -0.15 7.41
CA LYS A 173 -14.39 -0.34 8.87
C LYS A 173 -15.15 -1.61 9.25
N GLU A 174 -16.15 -2.01 8.47
CA GLU A 174 -16.97 -3.18 8.77
C GLU A 174 -16.17 -4.47 8.71
N GLN A 175 -15.21 -4.56 7.79
CA GLN A 175 -14.33 -5.72 7.65
C GLN A 175 -13.26 -5.80 8.75
N LEU A 176 -12.84 -4.65 9.29
CA LEU A 176 -11.80 -4.57 10.32
C LEU A 176 -12.36 -4.60 11.73
N ARG A 177 -13.63 -4.28 11.90
CA ARG A 177 -14.29 -4.21 13.19
C ARG A 177 -14.27 -5.56 13.89
N LEU A 178 -13.84 -5.57 15.16
CA LEU A 178 -13.88 -6.78 15.98
C LEU A 178 -15.33 -7.15 16.30
N ASN A 179 -15.65 -8.44 16.20
CA ASN A 179 -16.92 -8.99 16.64
C ASN A 179 -16.86 -9.29 18.16
N HIS A 180 -18.01 -9.36 18.80
CA HIS A 180 -18.10 -9.67 20.23
C HIS A 180 -17.51 -11.03 20.62
N THR A 181 -17.29 -11.90 19.64
CA THR A 181 -16.72 -13.25 19.81
C THR A 181 -15.21 -13.32 19.52
N GLU A 182 -14.60 -12.24 19.13
CA GLU A 182 -13.17 -12.16 18.77
C GLU A 182 -12.27 -11.63 19.87
#